data_97d8135038e3aac7734cc44095e168bb
#
_entry.id   97d8135038e3aac7734cc44095e168bb
#
_cell.length_a   1.000
_cell.length_b   1.000
_cell.length_c   1.000
_cell.angle_alpha   90.00
_cell.angle_beta   90.00
_cell.angle_gamma   90.00
#
_symmetry.space_group_name_H-M   'P 1'
#
loop_
_entity.id
_entity.type
_entity.pdbx_description
1 polymer ?
#
loop_
_entity_poly.entity_id
_entity_poly.type
_entity_poly.pdbx_seq_one_letter_code
_entity_poly.pdbx_strand_id
1 'polypeptide(L)'
;MAKDIDWGNLPFSYMETSKSFVATWKDGAWDEGTLTSDHTITISECACVLQYAQTCFEGLKAYTTSDGKVVTFRPDLNAERMESSCKRLEMPVFPKDKFVQAVIDVVKANLDYVPPYGSGATLYIRPFMFGSNAVIGVKPATEFQFRILVTPVGPYFKGGVKPIKVRISDRDRAAPHGTGDIKAGLNYAMSLYNIVDAHNCGYAENMYTDPATHTYIEETGGANILFVDKEGTLLTPKSDSILPSITRRSLITVARDILGMKVEERRINKNELEGFVECGLCGTAAVISPIGQVDDHEKSIKFPSGMEEIGPVMKKLRETLTGIQMGTVKGPEGWVVEIK
;
A
#
# COMPACT_ATOMS: atom_id res chain seq x y z
N MET A 1 18.43 16.10 19.32
CA MET A 1 18.53 14.94 20.24
C MET A 1 17.60 13.88 19.69
N ALA A 2 18.08 12.65 19.46
CA ALA A 2 17.19 11.56 19.06
C ALA A 2 16.06 11.44 20.09
N LYS A 3 14.81 11.32 19.63
CA LYS A 3 13.66 11.15 20.52
C LYS A 3 13.74 9.76 21.16
N ASP A 4 13.39 9.69 22.44
CA ASP A 4 13.29 8.42 23.17
C ASP A 4 11.99 7.73 22.75
N ILE A 5 12.08 6.94 21.63
CA ILE A 5 10.96 6.19 21.06
C ILE A 5 11.28 4.70 21.20
N ASP A 6 10.35 3.96 21.81
CA ASP A 6 10.44 2.51 21.87
C ASP A 6 10.08 1.88 20.51
N TRP A 7 11.08 1.82 19.63
CA TRP A 7 10.94 1.36 18.25
C TRP A 7 10.41 -0.08 18.14
N GLY A 8 10.74 -0.93 19.10
CA GLY A 8 10.33 -2.35 19.09
C GLY A 8 8.85 -2.57 19.40
N ASN A 9 8.22 -1.63 20.12
CA ASN A 9 6.84 -1.75 20.57
C ASN A 9 5.86 -0.80 19.85
N LEU A 10 6.33 -0.06 18.85
CA LEU A 10 5.45 0.82 18.09
C LEU A 10 4.27 0.06 17.46
N PRO A 11 3.04 0.57 17.62
CA PRO A 11 1.89 0.08 16.84
C PRO A 11 1.94 0.62 15.40
N PHE A 12 1.10 0.07 14.52
CA PHE A 12 0.81 0.67 13.22
C PHE A 12 -0.30 1.71 13.39
N SER A 13 0.02 2.84 14.05
CA SER A 13 -0.91 3.93 14.36
C SER A 13 -0.24 5.29 14.19
N TYR A 14 -1.05 6.34 14.14
CA TYR A 14 -0.54 7.70 14.01
C TYR A 14 0.20 8.16 15.27
N MET A 15 1.41 8.68 15.05
CA MET A 15 2.19 9.46 16.00
C MET A 15 2.50 10.79 15.35
N GLU A 16 2.22 11.89 16.02
CA GLU A 16 2.54 13.22 15.53
C GLU A 16 4.05 13.42 15.41
N THR A 17 4.48 14.00 14.30
CA THR A 17 5.88 14.30 13.99
C THR A 17 6.10 15.82 13.90
N SER A 18 7.34 16.26 13.65
CA SER A 18 7.65 17.70 13.72
C SER A 18 7.07 18.50 12.57
N LYS A 19 6.99 17.93 11.38
CA LYS A 19 6.59 18.62 10.15
C LYS A 19 5.75 17.75 9.22
N SER A 20 4.81 18.42 8.53
CA SER A 20 4.10 17.91 7.35
C SER A 20 4.41 18.81 6.15
N PHE A 21 4.15 18.32 4.94
CA PHE A 21 4.17 19.13 3.73
C PHE A 21 2.74 19.51 3.35
N VAL A 22 2.52 20.71 2.83
CA VAL A 22 1.25 21.17 2.27
C VAL A 22 1.49 22.01 1.02
N ALA A 23 0.70 21.74 -0.02
CA ALA A 23 0.56 22.58 -1.23
C ALA A 23 -0.93 22.77 -1.53
N THR A 24 -1.28 23.92 -2.07
CA THR A 24 -2.66 24.27 -2.40
C THR A 24 -2.81 24.52 -3.90
N TRP A 25 -3.86 23.94 -4.48
CA TRP A 25 -4.33 24.25 -5.83
C TRP A 25 -5.46 25.26 -5.76
N LYS A 26 -5.27 26.38 -6.40
CA LYS A 26 -6.28 27.42 -6.51
C LYS A 26 -6.05 28.24 -7.79
N ASP A 27 -7.12 28.74 -8.37
CA ASP A 27 -7.07 29.60 -9.59
C ASP A 27 -6.27 28.97 -10.74
N GLY A 28 -6.33 27.62 -10.87
CA GLY A 28 -5.70 26.90 -11.97
C GLY A 28 -4.21 26.58 -11.78
N ALA A 29 -3.63 26.79 -10.60
CA ALA A 29 -2.22 26.53 -10.33
C ALA A 29 -1.95 25.97 -8.93
N TRP A 30 -0.87 25.19 -8.79
CA TRP A 30 -0.28 24.82 -7.50
C TRP A 30 0.60 25.96 -7.00
N ASP A 31 0.53 26.26 -5.69
CA ASP A 31 1.57 27.02 -5.03
C ASP A 31 2.90 26.22 -4.93
N GLU A 32 3.95 26.84 -4.39
CA GLU A 32 5.26 26.18 -4.26
C GLU A 32 5.28 25.09 -3.18
N GLY A 33 4.25 25.03 -2.33
CA GLY A 33 4.20 24.13 -1.18
C GLY A 33 5.18 24.54 -0.06
N THR A 34 4.92 24.05 1.14
CA THR A 34 5.73 24.38 2.32
C THR A 34 5.70 23.28 3.38
N LEU A 35 6.73 23.24 4.21
CA LEU A 35 6.74 22.44 5.44
C LEU A 35 6.06 23.21 6.56
N THR A 36 5.11 22.56 7.24
CA THR A 36 4.36 23.15 8.36
C THR A 36 4.45 22.30 9.62
N SER A 37 4.37 22.95 10.80
CA SER A 37 4.17 22.28 12.09
C SER A 37 2.69 22.26 12.49
N ASP A 38 1.80 22.88 11.71
CA ASP A 38 0.37 22.79 11.90
C ASP A 38 -0.17 21.54 11.22
N HIS A 39 -0.61 20.58 12.02
CA HIS A 39 -1.16 19.31 11.58
C HIS A 39 -2.69 19.35 11.45
N THR A 40 -3.31 20.51 11.67
CA THR A 40 -4.75 20.69 11.52
C THR A 40 -5.15 21.03 10.09
N ILE A 41 -6.38 20.70 9.74
CA ILE A 41 -7.00 21.07 8.47
C ILE A 41 -8.31 21.79 8.80
N THR A 42 -8.41 23.07 8.44
CA THR A 42 -9.64 23.84 8.58
C THR A 42 -10.30 23.97 7.21
N ILE A 43 -11.50 23.40 7.06
CA ILE A 43 -12.29 23.39 5.83
C ILE A 43 -13.77 23.65 6.14
N SER A 44 -14.54 24.05 5.14
CA SER A 44 -15.99 24.18 5.26
C SER A 44 -16.65 22.83 5.54
N GLU A 45 -17.74 22.79 6.30
CA GLU A 45 -18.59 21.60 6.42
C GLU A 45 -19.11 21.11 5.07
N CYS A 46 -19.22 22.00 4.08
CA CYS A 46 -19.59 21.68 2.69
C CYS A 46 -18.39 21.34 1.81
N ALA A 47 -17.19 21.12 2.36
CA ALA A 47 -16.04 20.74 1.55
C ALA A 47 -16.31 19.47 0.74
N CYS A 48 -15.88 19.45 -0.53
CA CYS A 48 -16.16 18.37 -1.46
C CYS A 48 -15.71 17.00 -0.93
N VAL A 49 -14.58 16.97 -0.21
CA VAL A 49 -14.09 15.74 0.43
C VAL A 49 -15.08 15.17 1.46
N LEU A 50 -15.77 16.02 2.22
CA LEU A 50 -16.72 15.60 3.24
C LEU A 50 -18.07 15.17 2.63
N GLN A 51 -18.48 15.80 1.51
CA GLN A 51 -19.77 15.53 0.88
C GLN A 51 -19.69 14.36 -0.12
N TYR A 52 -18.62 14.27 -0.90
CA TYR A 52 -18.52 13.35 -2.04
C TYR A 52 -17.26 12.49 -2.04
N ALA A 53 -16.49 12.48 -0.94
CA ALA A 53 -15.27 11.69 -0.80
C ALA A 53 -14.25 11.90 -1.95
N GLN A 54 -14.18 13.13 -2.53
CA GLN A 54 -13.20 13.45 -3.56
C GLN A 54 -11.80 13.56 -2.94
N THR A 55 -11.18 12.40 -2.78
CA THR A 55 -9.85 12.26 -2.16
C THR A 55 -9.13 11.01 -2.65
N CYS A 56 -7.81 11.12 -2.80
CA CYS A 56 -6.93 9.99 -3.05
C CYS A 56 -5.69 10.07 -2.14
N PHE A 57 -5.00 8.95 -1.98
CA PHE A 57 -3.84 8.91 -1.11
C PHE A 57 -2.79 7.93 -1.62
N GLU A 58 -1.59 8.04 -1.06
CA GLU A 58 -0.48 7.14 -1.30
C GLU A 58 0.09 6.60 0.02
N GLY A 59 0.91 5.58 -0.08
CA GLY A 59 1.62 5.01 1.04
C GLY A 59 2.97 4.49 0.60
N LEU A 60 4.03 5.04 1.18
CA LEU A 60 5.40 4.59 1.00
C LEU A 60 6.15 4.68 2.33
N LYS A 61 7.40 4.27 2.35
CA LYS A 61 8.19 4.21 3.57
C LYS A 61 9.58 4.80 3.37
N ALA A 62 10.14 5.35 4.45
CA ALA A 62 11.56 5.58 4.55
C ALA A 62 12.20 4.57 5.51
N TYR A 63 13.44 4.19 5.20
CA TYR A 63 14.20 3.16 5.89
C TYR A 63 15.58 3.70 6.25
N THR A 64 16.14 3.23 7.36
CA THR A 64 17.57 3.33 7.62
C THR A 64 18.25 2.07 7.08
N THR A 65 19.23 2.25 6.21
CA THR A 65 20.02 1.15 5.63
C THR A 65 21.10 0.65 6.60
N SER A 66 21.70 -0.49 6.28
CA SER A 66 22.78 -1.08 7.11
C SER A 66 24.05 -0.19 7.24
N ASP A 67 24.28 0.71 6.28
CA ASP A 67 25.36 1.71 6.30
C ASP A 67 24.91 3.07 6.88
N GLY A 68 23.70 3.14 7.45
CA GLY A 68 23.21 4.31 8.17
C GLY A 68 22.58 5.41 7.32
N LYS A 69 22.40 5.19 6.03
CA LYS A 69 21.71 6.12 5.14
C LYS A 69 20.20 6.06 5.34
N VAL A 70 19.53 7.17 5.09
CA VAL A 70 18.07 7.21 5.02
C VAL A 70 17.63 7.19 3.58
N VAL A 71 16.78 6.24 3.23
CA VAL A 71 16.34 6.01 1.85
C VAL A 71 14.81 5.84 1.77
N THR A 72 14.25 6.06 0.60
CA THR A 72 12.87 5.67 0.25
C THR A 72 12.86 4.78 -0.99
N PHE A 73 11.77 4.07 -1.22
CA PHE A 73 11.67 3.04 -2.25
C PHE A 73 10.66 3.42 -3.31
N ARG A 74 11.11 3.62 -4.56
CA ARG A 74 10.31 3.89 -5.77
C ARG A 74 9.24 4.98 -5.61
N PRO A 75 9.57 6.16 -5.05
CA PRO A 75 8.61 7.25 -4.86
C PRO A 75 8.05 7.79 -6.19
N ASP A 76 8.78 7.62 -7.28
CA ASP A 76 8.37 7.94 -8.65
C ASP A 76 7.10 7.18 -9.07
N LEU A 77 6.99 5.89 -8.70
CA LEU A 77 5.80 5.10 -9.00
C LEU A 77 4.60 5.47 -8.12
N ASN A 78 4.84 5.95 -6.90
CA ASN A 78 3.77 6.50 -6.07
C ASN A 78 3.22 7.79 -6.70
N ALA A 79 4.09 8.66 -7.22
CA ALA A 79 3.68 9.87 -7.94
C ALA A 79 2.84 9.53 -9.18
N GLU A 80 3.29 8.58 -10.02
CA GLU A 80 2.55 8.11 -11.21
C GLU A 80 1.18 7.53 -10.86
N ARG A 81 1.08 6.74 -9.79
CA ARG A 81 -0.19 6.15 -9.37
C ARG A 81 -1.12 7.20 -8.78
N MET A 82 -0.59 8.18 -8.04
CA MET A 82 -1.37 9.31 -7.57
C MET A 82 -1.91 10.15 -8.73
N GLU A 83 -1.10 10.37 -9.77
CA GLU A 83 -1.54 11.03 -11.01
C GLU A 83 -2.75 10.30 -11.64
N SER A 84 -2.68 8.96 -11.76
CA SER A 84 -3.80 8.15 -12.27
C SER A 84 -5.05 8.30 -11.39
N SER A 85 -4.89 8.28 -10.07
CA SER A 85 -5.99 8.47 -9.13
C SER A 85 -6.60 9.88 -9.25
N CYS A 86 -5.77 10.91 -9.36
CA CYS A 86 -6.22 12.29 -9.53
C CYS A 86 -7.01 12.46 -10.84
N LYS A 87 -6.49 11.98 -11.96
CA LYS A 87 -7.17 12.04 -13.26
C LYS A 87 -8.54 11.37 -13.23
N ARG A 88 -8.64 10.18 -12.59
CA ARG A 88 -9.91 9.44 -12.49
C ARG A 88 -10.96 10.13 -11.63
N LEU A 89 -10.52 10.94 -10.64
CA LEU A 89 -11.38 11.67 -9.71
C LEU A 89 -11.57 13.15 -10.07
N GLU A 90 -11.20 13.56 -11.29
CA GLU A 90 -11.27 14.96 -11.73
C GLU A 90 -10.55 15.93 -10.76
N MET A 91 -9.34 15.56 -10.35
CA MET A 91 -8.47 16.32 -9.45
C MET A 91 -7.23 16.80 -10.22
N PRO A 92 -6.64 17.96 -9.88
CA PRO A 92 -5.41 18.43 -10.52
C PRO A 92 -4.23 17.48 -10.20
N VAL A 93 -3.40 17.25 -11.20
CA VAL A 93 -2.19 16.44 -11.01
C VAL A 93 -1.13 17.27 -10.27
N PHE A 94 -0.59 16.73 -9.17
CA PHE A 94 0.61 17.30 -8.55
C PHE A 94 1.84 16.81 -9.31
N PRO A 95 2.76 17.70 -9.75
CA PRO A 95 3.90 17.31 -10.61
C PRO A 95 4.77 16.23 -9.98
N LYS A 96 5.17 15.23 -10.76
CA LYS A 96 5.92 14.05 -10.31
C LYS A 96 7.24 14.40 -9.60
N ASP A 97 8.00 15.32 -10.17
CA ASP A 97 9.26 15.81 -9.62
C ASP A 97 9.04 16.53 -8.28
N LYS A 98 8.03 17.40 -8.21
CA LYS A 98 7.63 18.08 -6.95
C LYS A 98 7.14 17.10 -5.91
N PHE A 99 6.41 16.05 -6.30
CA PHE A 99 5.98 14.98 -5.39
C PHE A 99 7.18 14.27 -4.75
N VAL A 100 8.14 13.83 -5.57
CA VAL A 100 9.34 13.14 -5.09
C VAL A 100 10.16 14.06 -4.18
N GLN A 101 10.33 15.33 -4.58
CA GLN A 101 11.04 16.32 -3.76
C GLN A 101 10.33 16.57 -2.43
N ALA A 102 9.00 16.73 -2.41
CA ALA A 102 8.22 16.91 -1.19
C ALA A 102 8.33 15.70 -0.23
N VAL A 103 8.39 14.47 -0.77
CA VAL A 103 8.66 13.26 0.02
C VAL A 103 10.05 13.34 0.66
N ILE A 104 11.07 13.73 -0.07
CA ILE A 104 12.44 13.90 0.44
C ILE A 104 12.48 14.96 1.53
N ASP A 105 11.87 16.12 1.30
CA ASP A 105 11.90 17.26 2.20
C ASP A 105 11.17 16.97 3.52
N VAL A 106 10.00 16.33 3.47
CA VAL A 106 9.27 15.98 4.69
C VAL A 106 10.01 14.94 5.52
N VAL A 107 10.69 13.97 4.89
CA VAL A 107 11.51 12.99 5.64
C VAL A 107 12.74 13.66 6.23
N LYS A 108 13.44 14.52 5.47
CA LYS A 108 14.57 15.31 5.99
C LYS A 108 14.19 16.15 7.21
N ALA A 109 13.01 16.76 7.20
CA ALA A 109 12.51 17.57 8.31
C ALA A 109 12.11 16.72 9.54
N ASN A 110 12.03 15.41 9.41
CA ASN A 110 11.62 14.47 10.46
C ASN A 110 12.63 13.32 10.69
N LEU A 111 13.92 13.56 10.46
CA LEU A 111 14.95 12.51 10.61
C LEU A 111 14.97 11.87 12.00
N ASP A 112 14.65 12.63 13.06
CA ASP A 112 14.57 12.11 14.43
C ASP A 112 13.48 11.05 14.63
N TYR A 113 12.58 10.91 13.69
CA TYR A 113 11.50 9.92 13.67
C TYR A 113 11.76 8.75 12.71
N VAL A 114 12.87 8.75 11.99
CA VAL A 114 13.26 7.60 11.16
C VAL A 114 13.84 6.52 12.05
N PRO A 115 13.21 5.32 12.11
CA PRO A 115 13.68 4.25 12.99
C PRO A 115 15.10 3.78 12.60
N PRO A 116 15.93 3.39 13.56
CA PRO A 116 17.27 2.87 13.29
C PRO A 116 17.21 1.52 12.56
N TYR A 117 18.28 1.22 11.81
CA TYR A 117 18.44 -0.09 11.17
C TYR A 117 18.32 -1.22 12.19
N GLY A 118 17.68 -2.31 11.82
CA GLY A 118 17.51 -3.49 12.68
C GLY A 118 16.37 -3.41 13.71
N SER A 119 15.72 -2.25 13.88
CA SER A 119 14.56 -2.12 14.79
C SER A 119 13.30 -2.84 14.31
N GLY A 120 13.21 -3.17 13.02
CA GLY A 120 12.01 -3.67 12.37
C GLY A 120 10.93 -2.61 12.11
N ALA A 121 11.06 -1.43 12.71
CA ALA A 121 10.19 -0.28 12.47
C ALA A 121 10.60 0.50 11.20
N THR A 122 9.70 1.33 10.69
CA THR A 122 9.92 2.17 9.50
C THR A 122 9.21 3.49 9.64
N LEU A 123 9.65 4.53 8.92
CA LEU A 123 8.87 5.77 8.81
C LEU A 123 7.86 5.61 7.68
N TYR A 124 6.57 5.56 8.03
CA TYR A 124 5.50 5.52 7.05
C TYR A 124 5.22 6.94 6.54
N ILE A 125 5.06 7.08 5.24
CA ILE A 125 4.83 8.35 4.54
C ILE A 125 3.45 8.26 3.89
N ARG A 126 2.58 9.23 4.17
CA ARG A 126 1.20 9.31 3.67
C ARG A 126 0.98 10.58 2.87
N PRO A 127 1.27 10.59 1.55
CA PRO A 127 0.74 11.61 0.65
C PRO A 127 -0.76 11.44 0.48
N PHE A 128 -1.50 12.56 0.46
CA PHE A 128 -2.94 12.55 0.16
C PHE A 128 -3.38 13.89 -0.43
N MET A 129 -4.45 13.84 -1.21
CA MET A 129 -5.02 15.00 -1.87
C MET A 129 -6.53 14.98 -1.71
N PHE A 130 -7.15 16.14 -1.56
CA PHE A 130 -8.59 16.25 -1.39
C PHE A 130 -9.15 17.58 -1.88
N GLY A 131 -10.43 17.56 -2.31
CA GLY A 131 -11.18 18.77 -2.66
C GLY A 131 -11.59 19.54 -1.41
N SER A 132 -11.10 20.78 -1.26
CA SER A 132 -11.18 21.56 -0.01
C SER A 132 -12.26 22.64 0.00
N ASN A 133 -12.70 23.13 -1.16
CA ASN A 133 -13.73 24.18 -1.22
C ASN A 133 -15.15 23.64 -1.02
N ALA A 134 -16.06 24.52 -0.66
CA ALA A 134 -17.48 24.20 -0.45
C ALA A 134 -18.18 23.86 -1.78
N VAL A 135 -18.88 22.70 -1.80
CA VAL A 135 -19.64 22.18 -2.95
C VAL A 135 -20.92 21.49 -2.44
N ILE A 136 -22.08 21.88 -2.93
CA ILE A 136 -23.35 21.20 -2.62
C ILE A 136 -23.84 20.37 -3.80
N GLY A 137 -23.78 20.89 -5.03
CA GLY A 137 -24.10 20.11 -6.24
C GLY A 137 -23.00 19.09 -6.55
N VAL A 138 -23.37 17.92 -7.10
CA VAL A 138 -22.38 16.90 -7.50
C VAL A 138 -21.54 17.40 -8.68
N LYS A 139 -20.37 17.91 -8.37
CA LYS A 139 -19.37 18.39 -9.32
C LYS A 139 -17.97 18.34 -8.66
N PRO A 140 -16.88 18.35 -9.45
CA PRO A 140 -15.55 18.45 -8.90
C PRO A 140 -15.34 19.73 -8.07
N ALA A 141 -14.49 19.66 -7.08
CA ALA A 141 -13.97 20.83 -6.38
C ALA A 141 -13.18 21.73 -7.35
N THR A 142 -12.95 22.98 -6.96
CA THR A 142 -12.11 23.94 -7.68
C THR A 142 -10.86 24.33 -6.90
N GLU A 143 -10.83 24.00 -5.62
CA GLU A 143 -9.66 24.16 -4.75
C GLU A 143 -9.30 22.81 -4.12
N PHE A 144 -8.00 22.51 -4.04
CA PHE A 144 -7.49 21.24 -3.51
C PHE A 144 -6.30 21.48 -2.61
N GLN A 145 -6.10 20.57 -1.66
CA GLN A 145 -4.87 20.49 -0.90
C GLN A 145 -4.17 19.17 -1.19
N PHE A 146 -2.87 19.23 -1.45
CA PHE A 146 -1.95 18.10 -1.42
C PHE A 146 -1.15 18.17 -0.14
N ARG A 147 -1.12 17.10 0.63
CA ARG A 147 -0.41 17.03 1.92
C ARG A 147 0.39 15.74 2.02
N ILE A 148 1.49 15.81 2.76
CA ILE A 148 2.26 14.63 3.15
C ILE A 148 2.47 14.68 4.65
N LEU A 149 1.95 13.68 5.37
CA LEU A 149 2.32 13.41 6.75
C LEU A 149 3.26 12.21 6.83
N VAL A 150 4.06 12.15 7.89
CA VAL A 150 4.90 11.00 8.20
C VAL A 150 4.63 10.53 9.62
N THR A 151 4.78 9.24 9.89
CA THR A 151 4.63 8.66 11.22
C THR A 151 5.51 7.41 11.35
N PRO A 152 6.28 7.25 12.43
CA PRO A 152 6.98 6.02 12.66
C PRO A 152 5.97 4.90 12.98
N VAL A 153 6.16 3.74 12.38
CA VAL A 153 5.33 2.57 12.58
C VAL A 153 6.20 1.36 12.92
N GLY A 154 5.72 0.54 13.82
CA GLY A 154 6.38 -0.69 14.23
C GLY A 154 6.35 -1.76 13.16
N PRO A 155 6.98 -2.90 13.41
CA PRO A 155 6.92 -4.04 12.52
C PRO A 155 5.47 -4.49 12.33
N TYR A 156 5.07 -4.70 11.08
CA TYR A 156 3.70 -5.12 10.75
C TYR A 156 3.33 -6.46 11.46
N PHE A 157 4.32 -7.35 11.59
CA PHE A 157 4.16 -8.61 12.31
C PHE A 157 4.88 -8.54 13.65
N LYS A 158 4.14 -8.34 14.73
CA LYS A 158 4.65 -8.52 16.09
C LYS A 158 4.89 -10.01 16.34
N GLY A 159 6.12 -10.40 16.63
CA GLY A 159 6.49 -11.81 16.88
C GLY A 159 6.85 -12.63 15.63
N GLY A 160 7.13 -11.97 14.50
CA GLY A 160 7.56 -12.62 13.25
C GLY A 160 6.47 -12.80 12.23
N VAL A 161 6.86 -13.16 11.01
CA VAL A 161 5.94 -13.36 9.88
C VAL A 161 5.24 -14.70 10.03
N LYS A 162 3.95 -14.69 10.35
CA LYS A 162 3.12 -15.90 10.44
C LYS A 162 2.04 -15.88 9.37
N PRO A 163 1.69 -17.07 8.81
CA PRO A 163 0.58 -17.20 7.88
C PRO A 163 -0.75 -16.78 8.51
N ILE A 164 -1.58 -16.15 7.70
CA ILE A 164 -2.91 -15.70 8.08
C ILE A 164 -3.98 -16.58 7.43
N LYS A 165 -5.17 -16.55 8.03
CA LYS A 165 -6.37 -17.14 7.49
C LYS A 165 -7.24 -16.06 6.88
N VAL A 166 -7.68 -16.26 5.63
CA VAL A 166 -8.58 -15.34 4.90
C VAL A 166 -9.81 -16.09 4.41
N ARG A 167 -10.87 -15.34 4.05
CA ARG A 167 -12.05 -15.92 3.41
C ARG A 167 -12.32 -15.23 2.07
N ILE A 168 -12.98 -15.93 1.15
CA ILE A 168 -13.56 -15.30 -0.03
C ILE A 168 -14.81 -14.53 0.41
N SER A 169 -14.90 -13.26 -0.01
CA SER A 169 -16.02 -12.38 0.32
C SER A 169 -17.20 -12.61 -0.62
N ASP A 170 -18.40 -12.60 -0.08
CA ASP A 170 -19.66 -12.53 -0.86
C ASP A 170 -19.99 -11.12 -1.34
N ARG A 171 -19.21 -10.12 -0.92
CA ARG A 171 -19.40 -8.71 -1.25
C ARG A 171 -18.29 -8.24 -2.15
N ASP A 172 -18.59 -7.24 -2.96
CA ASP A 172 -17.64 -6.63 -3.88
C ASP A 172 -16.72 -5.64 -3.17
N ARG A 173 -15.47 -5.56 -3.64
CA ARG A 173 -14.51 -4.53 -3.26
C ARG A 173 -14.72 -3.24 -4.06
N ALA A 174 -15.07 -3.38 -5.32
CA ALA A 174 -15.30 -2.29 -6.26
C ALA A 174 -16.29 -2.72 -7.33
N ALA A 175 -16.99 -1.77 -7.96
CA ALA A 175 -17.87 -2.04 -9.09
C ALA A 175 -17.05 -2.46 -10.33
N PRO A 176 -17.63 -3.26 -11.26
CA PRO A 176 -17.04 -3.49 -12.57
C PRO A 176 -16.82 -2.15 -13.28
N HIS A 177 -15.62 -1.92 -13.86
CA HIS A 177 -15.23 -0.65 -14.48
C HIS A 177 -15.38 0.58 -13.56
N GLY A 178 -15.37 0.36 -12.24
CA GLY A 178 -15.48 1.41 -11.22
C GLY A 178 -14.13 2.07 -10.91
N THR A 179 -13.82 2.18 -9.64
CA THR A 179 -12.63 2.87 -9.11
C THR A 179 -11.61 1.93 -8.46
N GLY A 180 -11.74 0.61 -8.70
CA GLY A 180 -10.90 -0.40 -8.06
C GLY A 180 -9.40 -0.27 -8.36
N ASP A 181 -9.06 0.25 -9.54
CA ASP A 181 -7.70 0.45 -10.05
C ASP A 181 -7.01 1.71 -9.51
N ILE A 182 -7.72 2.57 -8.79
CA ILE A 182 -7.16 3.80 -8.19
C ILE A 182 -7.09 3.74 -6.66
N LYS A 183 -6.20 4.55 -6.07
CA LYS A 183 -6.02 4.59 -4.62
C LYS A 183 -6.87 5.69 -3.99
N ALA A 184 -8.19 5.49 -4.03
CA ALA A 184 -9.20 6.43 -3.54
C ALA A 184 -9.80 5.98 -2.19
N GLY A 185 -10.03 6.91 -1.28
CA GLY A 185 -10.60 6.65 0.04
C GLY A 185 -11.93 5.90 0.01
N LEU A 186 -12.76 6.17 -1.01
CA LEU A 186 -14.06 5.52 -1.20
C LEU A 186 -13.98 3.99 -1.32
N ASN A 187 -12.92 3.43 -1.95
CA ASN A 187 -12.73 1.98 -2.05
C ASN A 187 -12.49 1.34 -0.68
N TYR A 188 -11.79 2.05 0.19
CA TYR A 188 -11.50 1.59 1.55
C TYR A 188 -12.73 1.72 2.46
N ALA A 189 -13.47 2.82 2.35
CA ALA A 189 -14.73 3.00 3.07
C ALA A 189 -15.73 1.88 2.73
N MET A 190 -15.84 1.48 1.45
CA MET A 190 -16.68 0.37 1.01
C MET A 190 -16.27 -0.97 1.66
N SER A 191 -14.99 -1.16 1.96
CA SER A 191 -14.46 -2.38 2.55
C SER A 191 -14.55 -2.44 4.08
N LEU A 192 -14.89 -1.34 4.78
CA LEU A 192 -14.88 -1.30 6.26
C LEU A 192 -15.82 -2.32 6.89
N TYR A 193 -17.05 -2.43 6.41
CA TYR A 193 -17.99 -3.42 6.93
C TYR A 193 -17.44 -4.84 6.76
N ASN A 194 -16.91 -5.13 5.58
CA ASN A 194 -16.44 -6.48 5.22
C ASN A 194 -15.25 -6.91 6.09
N ILE A 195 -14.29 -6.00 6.35
CA ILE A 195 -13.12 -6.34 7.17
C ILE A 195 -13.49 -6.52 8.66
N VAL A 196 -14.39 -5.70 9.19
CA VAL A 196 -14.89 -5.85 10.56
C VAL A 196 -15.63 -7.18 10.72
N ASP A 197 -16.49 -7.53 9.76
CA ASP A 197 -17.21 -8.80 9.74
C ASP A 197 -16.25 -10.01 9.63
N ALA A 198 -15.21 -9.91 8.76
CA ALA A 198 -14.18 -10.95 8.68
C ALA A 198 -13.45 -11.14 10.02
N HIS A 199 -13.04 -10.07 10.69
CA HIS A 199 -12.37 -10.13 11.98
C HIS A 199 -13.28 -10.77 13.06
N ASN A 200 -14.56 -10.41 13.09
CA ASN A 200 -15.53 -11.01 14.02
C ASN A 200 -15.71 -12.52 13.81
N CYS A 201 -15.48 -12.98 12.55
CA CYS A 201 -15.51 -14.40 12.21
C CYS A 201 -14.14 -15.11 12.32
N GLY A 202 -13.10 -14.43 12.83
CA GLY A 202 -11.77 -15.00 13.04
C GLY A 202 -10.87 -15.04 11.78
N TYR A 203 -11.18 -14.27 10.75
CA TYR A 203 -10.35 -14.10 9.56
C TYR A 203 -9.55 -12.81 9.64
N ALA A 204 -8.34 -12.84 9.12
CA ALA A 204 -7.48 -11.65 9.09
C ALA A 204 -7.85 -10.68 7.96
N GLU A 205 -8.44 -11.18 6.86
CA GLU A 205 -8.77 -10.37 5.67
C GLU A 205 -9.82 -11.08 4.79
N ASN A 206 -10.43 -10.33 3.88
CA ASN A 206 -11.26 -10.87 2.80
C ASN A 206 -10.47 -10.89 1.49
N MET A 207 -10.56 -12.00 0.77
CA MET A 207 -10.15 -12.14 -0.62
C MET A 207 -11.37 -11.87 -1.50
N TYR A 208 -11.25 -10.94 -2.44
CA TYR A 208 -12.35 -10.56 -3.32
C TYR A 208 -12.22 -11.22 -4.68
N THR A 209 -13.35 -11.52 -5.27
CA THR A 209 -13.47 -11.97 -6.65
C THR A 209 -13.95 -10.84 -7.56
N ASP A 210 -13.86 -11.02 -8.87
CA ASP A 210 -14.34 -10.06 -9.84
C ASP A 210 -15.84 -9.79 -9.67
N PRO A 211 -16.27 -8.53 -9.62
CA PRO A 211 -17.65 -8.19 -9.27
C PRO A 211 -18.66 -8.49 -10.39
N ALA A 212 -18.20 -8.86 -11.59
CA ALA A 212 -19.06 -9.19 -12.71
C ALA A 212 -19.51 -10.66 -12.72
N THR A 213 -18.65 -11.58 -12.32
CA THR A 213 -18.91 -13.02 -12.42
C THR A 213 -18.67 -13.79 -11.13
N HIS A 214 -18.02 -13.18 -10.12
CA HIS A 214 -17.62 -13.80 -8.84
C HIS A 214 -16.82 -15.10 -9.04
N THR A 215 -16.02 -15.13 -10.11
CA THR A 215 -15.30 -16.32 -10.56
C THR A 215 -13.79 -16.19 -10.42
N TYR A 216 -13.25 -15.01 -10.70
CA TYR A 216 -11.81 -14.78 -10.76
C TYR A 216 -11.35 -13.98 -9.55
N ILE A 217 -10.28 -14.45 -8.92
CA ILE A 217 -9.66 -13.77 -7.79
C ILE A 217 -9.04 -12.46 -8.26
N GLU A 218 -9.26 -11.39 -7.50
CA GLU A 218 -8.69 -10.08 -7.73
C GLU A 218 -7.65 -9.72 -6.66
N GLU A 219 -8.06 -9.09 -5.58
CA GLU A 219 -7.18 -8.69 -4.49
C GLU A 219 -7.92 -8.74 -3.14
N THR A 220 -7.28 -8.33 -2.06
CA THR A 220 -7.94 -8.13 -0.77
C THR A 220 -8.31 -6.68 -0.54
N GLY A 221 -8.89 -6.34 0.61
CA GLY A 221 -9.23 -4.96 0.97
C GLY A 221 -8.05 -3.99 0.93
N GLY A 222 -6.85 -4.45 1.26
CA GLY A 222 -5.66 -3.59 1.39
C GLY A 222 -4.42 -4.05 0.64
N ALA A 223 -4.43 -5.20 -0.05
CA ALA A 223 -3.22 -5.79 -0.65
C ALA A 223 -3.53 -6.63 -1.89
N ASN A 224 -2.59 -6.70 -2.83
CA ASN A 224 -2.65 -7.64 -3.95
C ASN A 224 -2.27 -9.06 -3.50
N ILE A 225 -2.52 -10.04 -4.36
CA ILE A 225 -2.32 -11.46 -4.06
C ILE A 225 -1.26 -12.07 -4.98
N LEU A 226 -0.47 -12.97 -4.40
CA LEU A 226 0.53 -13.79 -5.07
C LEU A 226 0.24 -15.26 -4.78
N PHE A 227 0.45 -16.12 -5.77
CA PHE A 227 0.39 -17.57 -5.65
C PHE A 227 1.67 -18.19 -6.19
N VAL A 228 1.99 -19.40 -5.72
CA VAL A 228 3.05 -20.24 -6.29
C VAL A 228 2.43 -21.60 -6.62
N ASP A 229 2.65 -22.07 -7.83
CA ASP A 229 2.21 -23.41 -8.26
C ASP A 229 3.25 -24.49 -7.93
N LYS A 230 2.92 -25.74 -8.26
CA LYS A 230 3.79 -26.92 -7.99
C LYS A 230 5.08 -26.90 -8.80
N GLU A 231 5.10 -26.19 -9.91
CA GLU A 231 6.25 -26.00 -10.80
C GLU A 231 7.15 -24.83 -10.32
N GLY A 232 6.76 -24.10 -9.25
CA GLY A 232 7.49 -22.96 -8.74
C GLY A 232 7.24 -21.67 -9.53
N THR A 233 6.20 -21.60 -10.37
CA THR A 233 5.81 -20.39 -11.07
C THR A 233 5.16 -19.43 -10.09
N LEU A 234 5.56 -18.16 -10.12
CA LEU A 234 4.86 -17.08 -9.41
C LEU A 234 3.69 -16.61 -10.26
N LEU A 235 2.48 -16.66 -9.70
CA LEU A 235 1.27 -16.19 -10.35
C LEU A 235 0.65 -15.04 -9.57
N THR A 236 0.05 -14.08 -10.28
CA THR A 236 -0.68 -12.98 -9.65
C THR A 236 -1.88 -12.59 -10.52
N PRO A 237 -3.03 -12.25 -9.90
CA PRO A 237 -4.21 -11.81 -10.63
C PRO A 237 -3.92 -10.59 -11.51
N LYS A 238 -4.52 -10.59 -12.72
CA LYS A 238 -4.56 -9.46 -13.64
C LYS A 238 -6.00 -9.08 -13.90
N SER A 239 -6.38 -7.85 -13.58
CA SER A 239 -7.70 -7.28 -13.78
C SER A 239 -7.59 -5.76 -13.87
N ASP A 240 -8.53 -5.12 -14.55
CA ASP A 240 -8.62 -3.66 -14.66
C ASP A 240 -9.29 -3.04 -13.43
N SER A 241 -9.71 -3.85 -12.46
CA SER A 241 -10.34 -3.38 -11.21
C SER A 241 -9.46 -3.57 -9.96
N ILE A 242 -8.23 -4.04 -10.10
CA ILE A 242 -7.28 -4.16 -9.00
C ILE A 242 -6.28 -3.00 -8.98
N LEU A 243 -5.86 -2.60 -7.77
CA LEU A 243 -4.86 -1.56 -7.60
C LEU A 243 -3.51 -2.00 -8.21
N PRO A 244 -2.87 -1.17 -9.07
CA PRO A 244 -1.53 -1.45 -9.59
C PRO A 244 -0.47 -1.27 -8.49
N SER A 245 -0.29 -2.30 -7.67
CA SER A 245 0.60 -2.28 -6.52
C SER A 245 2.06 -2.15 -6.92
N ILE A 246 2.77 -1.19 -6.30
CA ILE A 246 4.20 -0.99 -6.49
C ILE A 246 4.97 -2.18 -5.93
N THR A 247 4.56 -2.72 -4.79
CA THR A 247 5.16 -3.92 -4.19
C THR A 247 4.99 -5.13 -5.11
N ARG A 248 3.80 -5.37 -5.67
CA ARG A 248 3.57 -6.46 -6.63
C ARG A 248 4.46 -6.32 -7.86
N ARG A 249 4.49 -5.14 -8.49
CA ARG A 249 5.37 -4.86 -9.65
C ARG A 249 6.84 -5.11 -9.33
N SER A 250 7.28 -4.73 -8.13
CA SER A 250 8.65 -4.96 -7.68
C SER A 250 8.94 -6.44 -7.43
N LEU A 251 8.01 -7.18 -6.81
CA LEU A 251 8.14 -8.62 -6.58
C LEU A 251 8.14 -9.43 -7.88
N ILE A 252 7.37 -9.03 -8.89
CA ILE A 252 7.40 -9.62 -10.24
C ILE A 252 8.80 -9.46 -10.85
N THR A 253 9.39 -8.27 -10.77
CA THR A 253 10.76 -8.02 -11.25
C THR A 253 11.79 -8.81 -10.45
N VAL A 254 11.67 -8.85 -9.11
CA VAL A 254 12.54 -9.67 -8.25
C VAL A 254 12.46 -11.15 -8.63
N ALA A 255 11.24 -11.67 -8.78
CA ALA A 255 11.05 -13.09 -9.14
C ALA A 255 11.68 -13.41 -10.51
N ARG A 256 11.35 -12.63 -11.53
CA ARG A 256 11.76 -12.90 -12.91
C ARG A 256 13.24 -12.61 -13.13
N ASP A 257 13.69 -11.40 -12.77
CA ASP A 257 14.97 -10.85 -13.23
C ASP A 257 16.12 -11.10 -12.23
N ILE A 258 15.80 -11.33 -10.94
CA ILE A 258 16.80 -11.59 -9.89
C ILE A 258 16.83 -13.07 -9.50
N LEU A 259 15.65 -13.70 -9.34
CA LEU A 259 15.55 -15.08 -8.89
C LEU A 259 15.39 -16.10 -10.03
N GLY A 260 15.24 -15.64 -11.28
CA GLY A 260 15.11 -16.51 -12.46
C GLY A 260 13.82 -17.35 -12.48
N MET A 261 12.78 -16.91 -11.78
CA MET A 261 11.52 -17.63 -11.70
C MET A 261 10.63 -17.35 -12.92
N LYS A 262 9.83 -18.33 -13.31
CA LYS A 262 8.71 -18.08 -14.21
C LYS A 262 7.66 -17.25 -13.50
N VAL A 263 7.08 -16.25 -14.20
CA VAL A 263 6.06 -15.35 -13.64
C VAL A 263 4.90 -15.25 -14.64
N GLU A 264 3.68 -15.39 -14.15
CA GLU A 264 2.46 -15.24 -14.93
C GLU A 264 1.52 -14.20 -14.28
N GLU A 265 1.15 -13.19 -15.06
CA GLU A 265 0.08 -12.24 -14.72
C GLU A 265 -1.15 -12.60 -15.57
N ARG A 266 -2.16 -13.20 -14.94
CA ARG A 266 -3.38 -13.66 -15.65
C ARG A 266 -4.61 -13.63 -14.74
N ARG A 267 -5.77 -13.81 -15.31
CA ARG A 267 -6.96 -14.12 -14.51
C ARG A 267 -6.77 -15.48 -13.83
N ILE A 268 -7.11 -15.57 -12.56
CA ILE A 268 -6.99 -16.78 -11.74
C ILE A 268 -8.40 -17.15 -11.25
N ASN A 269 -8.90 -18.29 -11.72
CA ASN A 269 -10.19 -18.79 -11.28
C ASN A 269 -10.09 -19.27 -9.81
N LYS A 270 -11.09 -18.95 -8.98
CA LYS A 270 -11.09 -19.38 -7.58
C LYS A 270 -11.02 -20.92 -7.42
N ASN A 271 -11.46 -21.67 -8.39
CA ASN A 271 -11.36 -23.13 -8.40
C ASN A 271 -9.92 -23.65 -8.58
N GLU A 272 -8.97 -22.79 -8.99
CA GLU A 272 -7.55 -23.15 -9.10
C GLU A 272 -6.83 -23.15 -7.75
N LEU A 273 -7.43 -22.60 -6.68
CA LEU A 273 -6.78 -22.40 -5.38
C LEU A 273 -6.14 -23.66 -4.81
N GLU A 274 -6.76 -24.84 -5.00
CA GLU A 274 -6.22 -26.13 -4.53
C GLU A 274 -4.96 -26.59 -5.32
N GLY A 275 -4.70 -25.98 -6.46
CA GLY A 275 -3.51 -26.26 -7.28
C GLY A 275 -2.25 -25.54 -6.83
N PHE A 276 -2.37 -24.51 -5.99
CA PHE A 276 -1.24 -23.72 -5.52
C PHE A 276 -0.61 -24.29 -4.25
N VAL A 277 0.70 -24.10 -4.10
CA VAL A 277 1.47 -24.57 -2.94
C VAL A 277 1.76 -23.47 -1.93
N GLU A 278 1.80 -22.21 -2.38
CA GLU A 278 1.94 -21.04 -1.51
C GLU A 278 0.99 -19.93 -1.95
N CYS A 279 0.54 -19.14 -0.98
CA CYS A 279 -0.24 -17.94 -1.21
C CYS A 279 0.24 -16.81 -0.28
N GLY A 280 0.16 -15.57 -0.74
CA GLY A 280 0.51 -14.42 0.08
C GLY A 280 -0.11 -13.12 -0.40
N LEU A 281 -0.35 -12.21 0.53
CA LEU A 281 -0.69 -10.82 0.25
C LEU A 281 0.58 -10.01 0.04
N CYS A 282 0.56 -9.03 -0.86
CA CYS A 282 1.69 -8.13 -1.03
C CYS A 282 1.27 -6.65 -1.04
N GLY A 283 2.00 -5.84 -0.28
CA GLY A 283 1.74 -4.41 -0.15
C GLY A 283 2.81 -3.68 0.65
N THR A 284 2.77 -2.36 0.67
CA THR A 284 3.77 -1.50 1.31
C THR A 284 3.90 -1.78 2.82
N ALA A 285 2.80 -2.08 3.50
CA ALA A 285 2.81 -2.26 4.96
C ALA A 285 3.62 -3.49 5.39
N ALA A 286 3.33 -4.67 4.79
CA ALA A 286 3.87 -5.95 5.21
C ALA A 286 4.96 -6.52 4.28
N VAL A 287 5.12 -5.97 3.09
CA VAL A 287 5.85 -6.51 1.94
C VAL A 287 5.17 -7.79 1.43
N ILE A 288 5.24 -8.88 2.17
CA ILE A 288 4.45 -10.11 1.96
C ILE A 288 3.90 -10.57 3.31
N SER A 289 2.58 -10.80 3.36
CA SER A 289 1.88 -11.55 4.42
C SER A 289 1.52 -12.92 3.87
N PRO A 290 2.10 -14.03 4.37
CA PRO A 290 1.75 -15.35 3.87
C PRO A 290 0.32 -15.70 4.26
N ILE A 291 -0.38 -16.42 3.38
CA ILE A 291 -1.70 -17.01 3.63
C ILE A 291 -1.54 -18.52 3.73
N GLY A 292 -1.94 -19.09 4.86
CA GLY A 292 -1.92 -20.55 5.06
C GLY A 292 -3.25 -21.22 4.73
N GLN A 293 -4.35 -20.46 4.78
CA GLN A 293 -5.70 -20.99 4.56
C GLN A 293 -6.60 -19.95 3.91
N VAL A 294 -7.40 -20.39 2.93
CA VAL A 294 -8.51 -19.63 2.33
C VAL A 294 -9.79 -20.43 2.53
N ASP A 295 -10.83 -19.80 3.09
CA ASP A 295 -12.15 -20.40 3.19
C ASP A 295 -13.09 -19.79 2.14
N ASP A 296 -13.75 -20.65 1.35
CA ASP A 296 -14.83 -20.32 0.41
C ASP A 296 -16.10 -21.03 0.90
N HIS A 297 -16.90 -20.33 1.69
CA HIS A 297 -18.06 -20.88 2.43
C HIS A 297 -17.68 -22.09 3.31
N GLU A 298 -18.25 -23.26 3.01
CA GLU A 298 -17.96 -24.48 3.75
C GLU A 298 -16.64 -25.15 3.32
N LYS A 299 -16.05 -24.72 2.20
CA LYS A 299 -14.81 -25.27 1.65
C LYS A 299 -13.60 -24.58 2.26
N SER A 300 -12.72 -25.33 2.88
CA SER A 300 -11.48 -24.86 3.47
C SER A 300 -10.29 -25.33 2.66
N ILE A 301 -9.56 -24.40 2.06
CA ILE A 301 -8.39 -24.66 1.23
C ILE A 301 -7.14 -24.30 2.04
N LYS A 302 -6.34 -25.32 2.35
CA LYS A 302 -5.07 -25.17 3.09
C LYS A 302 -3.91 -25.34 2.14
N PHE A 303 -3.02 -24.36 2.12
CA PHE A 303 -1.80 -24.46 1.31
C PHE A 303 -0.78 -25.39 1.98
N PRO A 304 0.01 -26.13 1.20
CA PRO A 304 1.08 -27.01 1.74
C PRO A 304 2.11 -26.29 2.62
N SER A 305 2.34 -24.98 2.43
CA SER A 305 3.16 -24.15 3.30
C SER A 305 2.64 -24.05 4.74
N GLY A 306 1.33 -24.31 4.95
CA GLY A 306 0.74 -24.39 6.28
C GLY A 306 0.49 -23.07 6.98
N MET A 307 0.15 -23.17 8.28
CA MET A 307 -0.19 -22.03 9.16
C MET A 307 0.93 -21.65 10.14
N GLU A 308 2.04 -22.40 10.15
CA GLU A 308 3.10 -22.18 11.14
C GLU A 308 4.22 -21.28 10.60
N GLU A 309 4.61 -21.50 9.34
CA GLU A 309 5.72 -20.80 8.71
C GLU A 309 5.37 -20.26 7.33
N ILE A 310 6.07 -19.21 6.92
CA ILE A 310 6.01 -18.68 5.56
C ILE A 310 6.60 -19.70 4.58
N GLY A 311 5.94 -19.93 3.46
CA GLY A 311 6.45 -20.79 2.40
C GLY A 311 7.80 -20.31 1.84
N PRO A 312 8.64 -21.25 1.38
CA PRO A 312 10.03 -20.95 1.00
C PRO A 312 10.15 -19.92 -0.13
N VAL A 313 9.26 -19.94 -1.12
CA VAL A 313 9.29 -18.98 -2.23
C VAL A 313 8.85 -17.59 -1.76
N MET A 314 7.75 -17.49 -1.01
CA MET A 314 7.29 -16.22 -0.45
C MET A 314 8.32 -15.62 0.52
N LYS A 315 9.01 -16.47 1.30
CA LYS A 315 10.11 -16.05 2.17
C LYS A 315 11.26 -15.47 1.37
N LYS A 316 11.70 -16.16 0.32
CA LYS A 316 12.79 -15.70 -0.55
C LYS A 316 12.49 -14.39 -1.24
N LEU A 317 11.28 -14.25 -1.78
CA LEU A 317 10.80 -13.02 -2.40
C LEU A 317 10.79 -11.84 -1.40
N ARG A 318 10.24 -12.08 -0.21
CA ARG A 318 10.17 -11.09 0.85
C ARG A 318 11.56 -10.63 1.31
N GLU A 319 12.45 -11.58 1.60
CA GLU A 319 13.83 -11.29 2.05
C GLU A 319 14.62 -10.54 0.97
N THR A 320 14.47 -10.92 -0.30
CA THR A 320 15.14 -10.23 -1.40
C THR A 320 14.66 -8.79 -1.54
N LEU A 321 13.34 -8.55 -1.54
CA LEU A 321 12.80 -7.20 -1.68
C LEU A 321 13.13 -6.32 -0.45
N THR A 322 13.01 -6.85 0.76
CA THR A 322 13.39 -6.10 1.97
C THR A 322 14.89 -5.82 2.01
N GLY A 323 15.72 -6.77 1.56
CA GLY A 323 17.15 -6.57 1.41
C GLY A 323 17.50 -5.43 0.44
N ILE A 324 16.77 -5.31 -0.69
CA ILE A 324 16.93 -4.19 -1.62
C ILE A 324 16.54 -2.87 -0.94
N GLN A 325 15.40 -2.83 -0.24
CA GLN A 325 14.92 -1.65 0.45
C GLN A 325 15.87 -1.15 1.54
N MET A 326 16.58 -2.07 2.20
CA MET A 326 17.52 -1.76 3.29
C MET A 326 19.00 -1.77 2.88
N GLY A 327 19.28 -1.87 1.57
CA GLY A 327 20.63 -1.78 1.03
C GLY A 327 21.53 -3.00 1.25
N THR A 328 20.99 -4.13 1.73
CA THR A 328 21.76 -5.38 1.93
C THR A 328 21.77 -6.27 0.67
N VAL A 329 20.87 -6.03 -0.28
CA VAL A 329 20.82 -6.67 -1.59
C VAL A 329 20.83 -5.59 -2.65
N LYS A 330 21.67 -5.78 -3.69
CA LYS A 330 21.68 -4.85 -4.83
C LYS A 330 20.39 -4.98 -5.63
N GLY A 331 19.66 -3.90 -5.75
CA GLY A 331 18.45 -3.81 -6.57
C GLY A 331 18.68 -3.16 -7.93
N PRO A 332 17.65 -3.11 -8.79
CA PRO A 332 17.69 -2.32 -10.01
C PRO A 332 17.96 -0.84 -9.73
N GLU A 333 18.61 -0.18 -10.68
CA GLU A 333 18.93 1.24 -10.61
C GLU A 333 17.65 2.09 -10.46
N GLY A 334 17.71 3.14 -9.64
CA GLY A 334 16.61 4.06 -9.38
C GLY A 334 15.53 3.55 -8.42
N TRP A 335 15.60 2.28 -7.95
CA TRP A 335 14.59 1.77 -7.01
C TRP A 335 14.72 2.37 -5.61
N VAL A 336 15.92 2.57 -5.17
CA VAL A 336 16.22 3.16 -3.87
C VAL A 336 16.71 4.59 -4.09
N VAL A 337 16.02 5.53 -3.48
CA VAL A 337 16.33 6.96 -3.54
C VAL A 337 16.90 7.40 -2.19
N GLU A 338 18.14 7.87 -2.18
CA GLU A 338 18.80 8.37 -0.98
C GLU A 338 18.21 9.71 -0.57
N ILE A 339 17.90 9.84 0.72
CA ILE A 339 17.39 11.08 1.34
C ILE A 339 18.50 11.75 2.13
N LYS A 340 19.29 10.96 2.86
CA LYS A 340 20.44 11.39 3.65
C LYS A 340 21.45 10.25 3.77
#